data_9dbe278bff9db23ae9b43bb36f64b530
#
_entry.id   9dbe278bff9db23ae9b43bb36f64b530
#
_cell.length_a   1.000
_cell.length_b   1.000
_cell.length_c   1.000
_cell.angle_alpha   90.00
_cell.angle_beta   90.00
_cell.angle_gamma   90.00
#
_symmetry.space_group_name_H-M   'P 1'
#
loop_
_entity.id
_entity.type
_entity.pdbx_description
1 polymer ?
#
loop_
_entity_poly.entity_id
_entity_poly.type
_entity_poly.pdbx_seq_one_letter_code
_entity_poly.pdbx_strand_id
1 'polypeptide(L)'
;MSGGARHTVPVDVHLILRRDGEAGPEVLLSRRAGPVYASGLWHLPSGHLDPGEDMVEAVIREAREETGALIDSEDVTAAVTVHHRPPLGTRSRIGVFFEVRRWSGEPHVMEPDRCDAMAWYPLHAPPDPMVAYCRSGLDAYRAGLPAAVHFQQPGDRIHYAAGDADRTRLLSGPLAGGRS
;
A
#
# COMPACT_ATOMS: atom_id res chain seq x y z
N MET A 1 -20.59 -17.36 -30.95
CA MET A 1 -19.41 -17.30 -30.06
C MET A 1 -19.67 -16.18 -29.04
N SER A 2 -20.10 -16.53 -27.82
CA SER A 2 -20.35 -15.56 -26.76
C SER A 2 -19.00 -15.09 -26.24
N GLY A 3 -18.59 -13.89 -26.63
CA GLY A 3 -17.45 -13.22 -26.02
C GLY A 3 -17.77 -12.90 -24.57
N GLY A 4 -17.42 -13.80 -23.66
CA GLY A 4 -17.50 -13.52 -22.22
C GLY A 4 -16.71 -12.27 -21.91
N ALA A 5 -17.32 -11.31 -21.22
CA ALA A 5 -16.64 -10.10 -20.76
C ALA A 5 -15.39 -10.52 -19.97
N ARG A 6 -14.23 -9.96 -20.33
CA ARG A 6 -12.98 -10.19 -19.59
C ARG A 6 -13.15 -9.68 -18.16
N HIS A 7 -12.70 -10.47 -17.20
CA HIS A 7 -12.63 -10.03 -15.82
C HIS A 7 -11.64 -8.85 -15.70
N THR A 8 -12.10 -7.73 -15.18
CA THR A 8 -11.26 -6.54 -14.95
C THR A 8 -11.14 -6.28 -13.45
N VAL A 9 -9.96 -5.90 -13.02
CA VAL A 9 -9.67 -5.53 -11.64
C VAL A 9 -9.09 -4.12 -11.61
N PRO A 10 -9.48 -3.27 -10.63
CA PRO A 10 -8.82 -1.98 -10.43
C PRO A 10 -7.37 -2.18 -10.01
N VAL A 11 -6.53 -1.20 -10.38
CA VAL A 11 -5.16 -1.09 -9.92
C VAL A 11 -5.10 0.06 -8.93
N ASP A 12 -4.48 -0.19 -7.77
CA ASP A 12 -4.21 0.81 -6.74
C ASP A 12 -2.69 1.02 -6.65
N VAL A 13 -2.27 2.25 -6.39
CA VAL A 13 -0.88 2.59 -6.07
C VAL A 13 -0.77 2.92 -4.59
N HIS A 14 0.29 2.45 -3.94
CA HIS A 14 0.57 2.67 -2.52
C HIS A 14 1.97 3.25 -2.36
N LEU A 15 2.11 4.30 -1.58
CA LEU A 15 3.37 4.98 -1.32
C LEU A 15 4.03 4.46 -0.04
N ILE A 16 5.20 3.86 -0.15
CA ILE A 16 6.10 3.60 0.96
C ILE A 16 7.10 4.76 1.02
N LEU A 17 6.68 5.89 1.58
CA LEU A 17 7.59 6.99 1.83
C LEU A 17 8.45 6.62 3.04
N ARG A 18 9.76 6.45 2.82
CA ARG A 18 10.68 5.91 3.81
C ARG A 18 11.82 6.87 4.11
N ARG A 19 12.09 7.06 5.39
CA ARG A 19 13.27 7.78 5.87
C ARG A 19 14.07 6.94 6.87
N ASP A 20 15.29 7.36 7.14
CA ASP A 20 16.09 6.81 8.22
C ASP A 20 15.85 7.67 9.48
N GLY A 21 15.19 7.07 10.49
CA GLY A 21 14.99 7.66 11.81
C GLY A 21 16.10 7.26 12.77
N GLU A 22 16.06 7.82 14.00
CA GLU A 22 17.08 7.53 15.03
C GLU A 22 17.15 6.05 15.43
N ALA A 23 16.01 5.36 15.45
CA ALA A 23 15.89 3.95 15.81
C ALA A 23 15.85 3.00 14.60
N GLY A 24 16.15 3.48 13.40
CA GLY A 24 16.12 2.72 12.16
C GLY A 24 15.10 3.24 11.15
N PRO A 25 14.81 2.46 10.09
CA PRO A 25 13.91 2.88 9.03
C PRO A 25 12.49 3.15 9.53
N GLU A 26 11.93 4.28 9.08
CA GLU A 26 10.55 4.69 9.35
C GLU A 26 9.76 4.81 8.04
N VAL A 27 8.46 4.61 8.12
CA VAL A 27 7.50 4.78 7.03
C VAL A 27 6.42 5.77 7.42
N LEU A 28 6.01 6.61 6.48
CA LEU A 28 4.90 7.54 6.67
C LEU A 28 3.59 6.80 6.54
N LEU A 29 2.71 6.97 7.53
CA LEU A 29 1.36 6.45 7.51
C LEU A 29 0.35 7.56 7.74
N SER A 30 -0.82 7.41 7.12
CA SER A 30 -1.97 8.29 7.27
C SER A 30 -3.10 7.54 7.99
N ARG A 31 -3.89 8.23 8.82
CA ARG A 31 -5.07 7.66 9.46
C ARG A 31 -6.33 8.14 8.75
N ARG A 32 -7.09 7.19 8.23
CA ARG A 32 -8.32 7.46 7.49
C ARG A 32 -9.39 8.06 8.41
N ALA A 33 -10.12 9.05 7.92
CA ALA A 33 -11.16 9.74 8.68
C ALA A 33 -12.40 10.04 7.81
N GLY A 34 -13.48 10.49 8.45
CA GLY A 34 -14.70 10.85 7.75
C GLY A 34 -15.51 9.65 7.22
N PRO A 35 -16.46 9.88 6.30
CA PRO A 35 -17.37 8.85 5.78
C PRO A 35 -16.71 7.99 4.68
N VAL A 36 -15.51 7.47 4.94
CA VAL A 36 -14.74 6.65 4.00
C VAL A 36 -14.60 5.21 4.49
N TYR A 37 -14.31 4.30 3.57
CA TYR A 37 -13.95 2.92 3.91
C TYR A 37 -12.77 2.91 4.89
N ALA A 38 -12.85 2.05 5.91
CA ALA A 38 -11.82 1.85 6.92
C ALA A 38 -11.45 3.11 7.73
N SER A 39 -12.41 4.00 7.99
CA SER A 39 -12.23 5.17 8.86
C SER A 39 -11.65 4.76 10.23
N GLY A 40 -10.70 5.53 10.75
CA GLY A 40 -9.97 5.27 12.00
C GLY A 40 -8.76 4.32 11.85
N LEU A 41 -8.55 3.71 10.68
CA LEU A 41 -7.43 2.80 10.46
C LEU A 41 -6.23 3.52 9.83
N TRP A 42 -5.04 3.09 10.20
CA TRP A 42 -3.79 3.51 9.56
C TRP A 42 -3.59 2.80 8.24
N HIS A 43 -3.03 3.51 7.26
CA HIS A 43 -2.68 2.97 5.95
C HIS A 43 -1.49 3.73 5.35
N LEU A 44 -0.92 3.19 4.29
CA LEU A 44 0.00 3.95 3.42
C LEU A 44 -0.81 4.95 2.60
N PRO A 45 -0.30 6.15 2.30
CA PRO A 45 -0.89 7.02 1.28
C PRO A 45 -1.09 6.25 -0.02
N SER A 46 -2.27 6.38 -0.64
CA SER A 46 -2.64 5.49 -1.74
C SER A 46 -3.87 5.97 -2.51
N GLY A 47 -3.91 5.66 -3.79
CA GLY A 47 -5.06 5.93 -4.63
C GLY A 47 -5.22 4.98 -5.79
N HIS A 48 -6.15 5.29 -6.67
CA HIS A 48 -6.46 4.49 -7.84
C HIS A 48 -5.65 4.99 -9.05
N LEU A 49 -5.36 4.07 -9.94
CA LEU A 49 -4.84 4.43 -11.26
C LEU A 49 -5.96 5.04 -12.09
N ASP A 50 -5.78 6.26 -12.55
CA ASP A 50 -6.74 6.97 -13.40
C ASP A 50 -6.51 6.70 -14.90
N PRO A 51 -7.55 6.85 -15.74
CA PRO A 51 -7.39 6.69 -17.18
C PRO A 51 -6.38 7.67 -17.76
N GLY A 52 -5.38 7.16 -18.46
CA GLY A 52 -4.40 7.97 -19.19
C GLY A 52 -3.11 8.26 -18.44
N GLU A 53 -3.01 7.87 -17.18
CA GLU A 53 -1.75 7.93 -16.43
C GLU A 53 -1.08 6.55 -16.29
N ASP A 54 0.21 6.53 -16.09
CA ASP A 54 0.91 5.33 -15.68
C ASP A 54 0.99 5.23 -14.13
N MET A 55 1.46 4.10 -13.62
CA MET A 55 1.49 3.86 -12.17
C MET A 55 2.50 4.75 -11.42
N VAL A 56 3.54 5.25 -12.10
CA VAL A 56 4.51 6.17 -11.49
C VAL A 56 3.88 7.57 -11.41
N GLU A 57 3.21 8.01 -12.46
CA GLU A 57 2.45 9.26 -12.46
C GLU A 57 1.37 9.24 -11.36
N ALA A 58 0.63 8.11 -11.25
CA ALA A 58 -0.40 7.94 -10.23
C ALA A 58 0.16 8.07 -8.81
N VAL A 59 1.24 7.36 -8.47
CA VAL A 59 1.79 7.43 -7.10
C VAL A 59 2.38 8.79 -6.76
N ILE A 60 2.95 9.50 -7.74
CA ILE A 60 3.45 10.88 -7.56
C ILE A 60 2.29 11.84 -7.33
N ARG A 61 1.21 11.73 -8.10
CA ARG A 61 -0.01 12.53 -7.92
C ARG A 61 -0.61 12.32 -6.53
N GLU A 62 -0.83 11.07 -6.12
CA GLU A 62 -1.39 10.72 -4.81
C GLU A 62 -0.47 11.17 -3.65
N ALA A 63 0.85 11.02 -3.79
CA ALA A 63 1.79 11.54 -2.82
C ALA A 63 1.61 13.04 -2.59
N ARG A 64 1.49 13.81 -3.66
CA ARG A 64 1.29 15.25 -3.60
C ARG A 64 -0.08 15.62 -3.03
N GLU A 65 -1.15 14.96 -3.47
CA GLU A 65 -2.52 15.24 -3.06
C GLU A 65 -2.78 14.90 -1.59
N GLU A 66 -2.31 13.73 -1.12
CA GLU A 66 -2.57 13.28 0.24
C GLU A 66 -1.55 13.80 1.27
N THR A 67 -0.28 13.99 0.85
CA THR A 67 0.81 14.27 1.80
C THR A 67 1.56 15.58 1.57
N GLY A 68 1.41 16.21 0.41
CA GLY A 68 2.19 17.38 0.02
C GLY A 68 3.65 17.07 -0.36
N ALA A 69 4.07 15.82 -0.33
CA ALA A 69 5.42 15.43 -0.78
C ALA A 69 5.56 15.59 -2.29
N LEU A 70 6.67 16.20 -2.71
CA LEU A 70 7.03 16.38 -4.13
C LEU A 70 8.12 15.36 -4.48
N ILE A 71 7.83 14.48 -5.42
CA ILE A 71 8.66 13.33 -5.77
C ILE A 71 9.03 13.40 -7.26
N ASP A 72 10.30 13.20 -7.56
CA ASP A 72 10.76 13.04 -8.93
C ASP A 72 10.60 11.57 -9.37
N SER A 73 10.22 11.35 -10.63
CA SER A 73 9.92 10.00 -11.15
C SER A 73 11.11 9.02 -11.05
N GLU A 74 12.34 9.54 -11.11
CA GLU A 74 13.57 8.75 -10.96
C GLU A 74 13.79 8.23 -9.52
N ASP A 75 13.08 8.78 -8.52
CA ASP A 75 13.14 8.37 -7.12
C ASP A 75 12.07 7.32 -6.75
N VAL A 76 11.22 6.96 -7.69
CA VAL A 76 10.14 5.98 -7.50
C VAL A 76 10.61 4.58 -7.88
N THR A 77 10.55 3.64 -6.95
CA THR A 77 10.94 2.24 -7.18
C THR A 77 9.78 1.31 -6.88
N ALA A 78 9.34 0.53 -7.85
CA ALA A 78 8.34 -0.52 -7.61
C ALA A 78 8.92 -1.59 -6.69
N ALA A 79 8.30 -1.80 -5.53
CA ALA A 79 8.82 -2.66 -4.47
C ALA A 79 8.02 -3.97 -4.33
N VAL A 80 6.70 -3.88 -4.28
CA VAL A 80 5.83 -5.04 -4.05
C VAL A 80 4.55 -4.94 -4.88
N THR A 81 4.09 -6.06 -5.38
CA THR A 81 2.74 -6.20 -5.96
C THR A 81 1.90 -7.10 -5.08
N VAL A 82 0.71 -6.65 -4.68
CA VAL A 82 -0.23 -7.44 -3.88
C VAL A 82 -1.52 -7.67 -4.65
N HIS A 83 -1.87 -8.93 -4.85
CA HIS A 83 -3.20 -9.28 -5.29
C HIS A 83 -4.12 -9.37 -4.07
N HIS A 84 -5.01 -8.40 -3.90
CA HIS A 84 -6.05 -8.47 -2.88
C HIS A 84 -7.27 -9.22 -3.41
N ARG A 85 -7.59 -10.32 -2.73
CA ARG A 85 -8.73 -11.18 -3.04
C ARG A 85 -9.74 -11.12 -1.88
N PRO A 86 -10.77 -10.27 -1.98
CA PRO A 86 -11.81 -10.17 -0.98
C PRO A 86 -12.80 -11.34 -1.08
N PRO A 87 -13.80 -11.44 -0.17
CA PRO A 87 -14.88 -12.42 -0.26
C PRO A 87 -15.62 -12.35 -1.60
N LEU A 88 -16.24 -13.47 -2.00
CA LEU A 88 -17.06 -13.52 -3.21
C LEU A 88 -18.13 -12.41 -3.19
N GLY A 89 -18.31 -11.75 -4.34
CA GLY A 89 -19.25 -10.62 -4.50
C GLY A 89 -18.61 -9.25 -4.41
N THR A 90 -17.37 -9.15 -3.96
CA THR A 90 -16.58 -7.91 -3.97
C THR A 90 -15.47 -7.97 -5.04
N ARG A 91 -14.97 -6.80 -5.47
CA ARG A 91 -13.97 -6.77 -6.55
C ARG A 91 -12.57 -7.03 -5.99
N SER A 92 -11.88 -8.01 -6.59
CA SER A 92 -10.43 -8.12 -6.43
C SER A 92 -9.73 -6.86 -6.94
N ARG A 93 -8.52 -6.61 -6.44
CA ARG A 93 -7.69 -5.49 -6.89
C ARG A 93 -6.21 -5.86 -6.87
N ILE A 94 -5.44 -5.14 -7.63
CA ILE A 94 -3.98 -5.22 -7.63
C ILE A 94 -3.46 -3.93 -7.01
N GLY A 95 -2.69 -4.05 -5.93
CA GLY A 95 -1.96 -2.93 -5.36
C GLY A 95 -0.49 -3.02 -5.74
N VAL A 96 0.04 -1.93 -6.25
CA VAL A 96 1.48 -1.79 -6.50
C VAL A 96 2.03 -0.82 -5.47
N PHE A 97 3.01 -1.28 -4.70
CA PHE A 97 3.64 -0.54 -3.62
C PHE A 97 4.97 0.01 -4.12
N PHE A 98 5.12 1.32 -4.04
CA PHE A 98 6.31 2.03 -4.51
C PHE A 98 7.09 2.57 -3.32
N GLU A 99 8.38 2.26 -3.28
CA GLU A 99 9.31 2.85 -2.32
C GLU A 99 9.83 4.18 -2.85
N VAL A 100 9.83 5.20 -1.99
CA VAL A 100 10.45 6.51 -2.23
C VAL A 100 11.27 6.88 -0.99
N ARG A 101 12.53 7.26 -1.22
CA ARG A 101 13.47 7.67 -0.17
C ARG A 101 13.93 9.12 -0.29
N ARG A 102 13.65 9.77 -1.42
CA ARG A 102 13.98 11.17 -1.68
C ARG A 102 12.72 11.91 -2.14
N TRP A 103 12.46 13.02 -1.53
CA TRP A 103 11.37 13.94 -1.87
C TRP A 103 11.71 15.33 -1.35
N SER A 104 10.95 16.32 -1.76
CA SER A 104 10.98 17.66 -1.20
C SER A 104 9.63 18.02 -0.58
N GLY A 105 9.61 19.05 0.27
CA GLY A 105 8.44 19.40 1.08
C GLY A 105 8.36 18.61 2.39
N GLU A 106 7.61 19.12 3.34
CA GLU A 106 7.35 18.46 4.63
C GLU A 106 5.99 17.75 4.57
N PRO A 107 5.94 16.42 4.66
CA PRO A 107 4.68 15.69 4.61
C PRO A 107 3.73 16.09 5.73
N HIS A 108 2.49 16.41 5.37
CA HIS A 108 1.42 16.79 6.29
C HIS A 108 0.05 16.38 5.72
N VAL A 109 -0.99 16.43 6.55
CA VAL A 109 -2.35 16.12 6.11
C VAL A 109 -2.83 17.19 5.13
N MET A 110 -3.09 16.79 3.89
CA MET A 110 -3.60 17.66 2.84
C MET A 110 -5.13 17.59 2.69
N GLU A 111 -5.73 16.44 3.03
CA GLU A 111 -7.17 16.17 2.92
C GLU A 111 -7.79 15.91 4.30
N PRO A 112 -8.04 16.94 5.14
CA PRO A 112 -8.50 16.76 6.53
C PRO A 112 -9.89 16.09 6.64
N ASP A 113 -10.70 16.15 5.60
CA ASP A 113 -12.01 15.47 5.56
C ASP A 113 -11.89 13.95 5.39
N ARG A 114 -10.71 13.44 4.98
CA ARG A 114 -10.44 12.02 4.71
C ARG A 114 -9.30 11.44 5.54
N CYS A 115 -8.48 12.31 6.13
CA CYS A 115 -7.31 11.94 6.91
C CYS A 115 -7.20 12.89 8.11
N ASP A 116 -7.23 12.35 9.33
CA ASP A 116 -7.16 13.15 10.57
C ASP A 116 -5.81 13.09 11.28
N ALA A 117 -4.91 12.23 10.82
CA ALA A 117 -3.55 12.13 11.36
C ALA A 117 -2.58 11.56 10.32
N MET A 118 -1.34 12.03 10.40
CA MET A 118 -0.21 11.52 9.63
C MET A 118 0.99 11.42 10.56
N ALA A 119 1.72 10.32 10.52
CA ALA A 119 2.87 10.12 11.39
C ALA A 119 3.88 9.13 10.80
N TRP A 120 5.13 9.29 11.23
CA TRP A 120 6.21 8.36 10.96
C TRP A 120 6.19 7.23 11.97
N TYR A 121 6.25 6.00 11.49
CA TYR A 121 6.30 4.80 12.32
C TYR A 121 7.52 3.94 11.98
N PRO A 122 8.14 3.32 12.98
CA PRO A 122 9.19 2.34 12.70
C PRO A 122 8.69 1.27 11.75
N LEU A 123 9.44 1.03 10.66
CA LEU A 123 9.05 0.06 9.64
C LEU A 123 8.85 -1.35 10.22
N HIS A 124 9.58 -1.69 11.29
CA HIS A 124 9.47 -2.99 11.96
C HIS A 124 8.28 -3.09 12.94
N ALA A 125 7.66 -1.97 13.30
CA ALA A 125 6.57 -1.90 14.28
C ALA A 125 5.47 -0.91 13.81
N PRO A 126 4.79 -1.20 12.69
CA PRO A 126 3.66 -0.37 12.24
C PRO A 126 2.53 -0.42 13.25
N PRO A 127 1.70 0.65 13.32
CA PRO A 127 0.65 0.78 14.33
C PRO A 127 -0.50 -0.21 14.14
N ASP A 128 -1.27 -0.36 15.21
CA ASP A 128 -2.57 -1.04 15.23
C ASP A 128 -3.64 -0.02 15.68
N PRO A 129 -4.85 0.02 15.05
CA PRO A 129 -5.28 -0.79 13.92
C PRO A 129 -4.81 -0.24 12.56
N MET A 130 -4.40 -1.13 11.68
CA MET A 130 -3.98 -0.81 10.30
C MET A 130 -4.83 -1.58 9.29
N VAL A 131 -5.09 -1.02 8.11
CA VAL A 131 -5.80 -1.72 7.02
C VAL A 131 -5.03 -3.00 6.67
N ALA A 132 -5.69 -4.16 6.80
CA ALA A 132 -5.06 -5.47 6.64
C ALA A 132 -4.40 -5.68 5.26
N TYR A 133 -5.06 -5.24 4.20
CA TYR A 133 -4.50 -5.28 2.84
C TYR A 133 -3.21 -4.45 2.72
N CYS A 134 -3.22 -3.24 3.25
CA CYS A 134 -2.06 -2.36 3.25
C CYS A 134 -0.92 -2.95 4.10
N ARG A 135 -1.27 -3.51 5.27
CA ARG A 135 -0.33 -4.21 6.14
C ARG A 135 0.35 -5.38 5.43
N SER A 136 -0.39 -6.16 4.63
CA SER A 136 0.18 -7.29 3.90
C SER A 136 1.24 -6.87 2.88
N GLY A 137 1.04 -5.73 2.20
CA GLY A 137 2.05 -5.16 1.30
C GLY A 137 3.31 -4.70 2.04
N LEU A 138 3.12 -4.05 3.20
CA LEU A 138 4.24 -3.62 4.03
C LEU A 138 5.02 -4.80 4.62
N ASP A 139 4.35 -5.88 5.01
CA ASP A 139 5.00 -7.09 5.50
C ASP A 139 5.77 -7.82 4.38
N ALA A 140 5.23 -7.88 3.15
CA ALA A 140 5.96 -8.40 2.00
C ALA A 140 7.20 -7.55 1.67
N TYR A 141 7.07 -6.22 1.72
CA TYR A 141 8.19 -5.29 1.56
C TYR A 141 9.29 -5.52 2.61
N ARG A 142 8.92 -5.65 3.88
CA ARG A 142 9.85 -5.95 4.98
C ARG A 142 10.56 -7.30 4.81
N ALA A 143 9.86 -8.27 4.25
CA ALA A 143 10.42 -9.59 3.95
C ALA A 143 11.29 -9.61 2.67
N GLY A 144 11.42 -8.49 1.95
CA GLY A 144 12.18 -8.40 0.70
C GLY A 144 11.54 -9.21 -0.45
N LEU A 145 10.23 -9.40 -0.42
CA LEU A 145 9.51 -10.20 -1.42
C LEU A 145 8.79 -9.30 -2.42
N PRO A 146 8.87 -9.61 -3.73
CA PRO A 146 8.30 -8.76 -4.77
C PRO A 146 6.79 -8.88 -4.91
N ALA A 147 6.18 -9.92 -4.35
CA ALA A 147 4.76 -10.16 -4.51
C ALA A 147 4.12 -10.89 -3.33
N ALA A 148 2.83 -10.63 -3.11
CA ALA A 148 2.01 -11.33 -2.14
C ALA A 148 0.56 -11.49 -2.66
N VAL A 149 -0.14 -12.44 -2.09
CA VAL A 149 -1.61 -12.56 -2.21
C VAL A 149 -2.19 -12.34 -0.83
N HIS A 150 -2.98 -11.29 -0.67
CA HIS A 150 -3.80 -11.08 0.52
C HIS A 150 -5.22 -11.55 0.22
N PHE A 151 -5.72 -12.50 0.98
CA PHE A 151 -7.07 -13.01 0.80
C PHE A 151 -7.89 -12.78 2.06
N GLN A 152 -9.11 -12.31 1.87
CA GLN A 152 -10.07 -12.04 2.93
C GLN A 152 -11.25 -13.00 2.77
N GLN A 153 -11.61 -13.69 3.85
CA GLN A 153 -12.76 -14.57 3.88
C GLN A 153 -14.00 -13.84 4.40
N PRO A 154 -15.21 -14.37 4.14
CA PRO A 154 -16.41 -13.83 4.77
C PRO A 154 -16.26 -13.80 6.30
N GLY A 155 -16.53 -12.64 6.91
CA GLY A 155 -16.40 -12.43 8.36
C GLY A 155 -15.02 -11.96 8.83
N ASP A 156 -14.00 -11.98 7.99
CA ASP A 156 -12.70 -11.40 8.34
C ASP A 156 -12.81 -9.90 8.54
N ARG A 157 -12.02 -9.37 9.47
CA ARG A 157 -11.94 -7.95 9.73
C ARG A 157 -11.17 -7.26 8.60
N ILE A 158 -11.49 -6.00 8.35
CA ILE A 158 -10.75 -5.15 7.39
C ILE A 158 -9.44 -4.60 7.97
N HIS A 159 -9.29 -4.68 9.29
CA HIS A 159 -8.07 -4.29 9.98
C HIS A 159 -7.26 -5.52 10.40
N TYR A 160 -5.96 -5.36 10.39
CA TYR A 160 -5.04 -6.30 11.02
C TYR A 160 -5.27 -6.31 12.54
N ALA A 161 -5.24 -7.48 13.13
CA ALA A 161 -5.16 -7.65 14.57
C ALA A 161 -4.13 -8.73 14.89
N ALA A 162 -3.25 -8.45 15.84
CA ALA A 162 -2.27 -9.42 16.30
C ALA A 162 -2.99 -10.67 16.87
N GLY A 163 -2.65 -11.85 16.34
CA GLY A 163 -3.29 -13.12 16.71
C GLY A 163 -4.43 -13.58 15.81
N ASP A 164 -4.89 -12.75 14.87
CA ASP A 164 -5.77 -13.22 13.80
C ASP A 164 -5.00 -14.19 12.87
N ALA A 165 -5.74 -15.09 12.22
CA ALA A 165 -5.13 -15.99 11.24
C ALA A 165 -4.47 -15.20 10.11
N ASP A 166 -3.25 -15.56 9.75
CA ASP A 166 -2.56 -14.96 8.61
C ASP A 166 -3.34 -15.18 7.32
N ARG A 167 -3.67 -14.09 6.65
CA ARG A 167 -4.38 -14.04 5.37
C ARG A 167 -3.46 -13.61 4.24
N THR A 168 -2.16 -13.58 4.47
CA THR A 168 -1.17 -13.19 3.47
C THR A 168 -0.37 -14.40 3.02
N ARG A 169 -0.36 -14.62 1.72
CA ARG A 169 0.52 -15.58 1.08
C ARG A 169 1.66 -14.82 0.43
N LEU A 170 2.84 -14.88 1.02
CA LEU A 170 4.05 -14.30 0.45
C LEU A 170 4.53 -15.15 -0.72
N LEU A 171 4.90 -14.49 -1.82
CA LEU A 171 5.42 -15.13 -3.02
C LEU A 171 6.92 -14.81 -3.10
N SER A 172 7.76 -15.84 -2.99
CA SER A 172 9.19 -15.70 -3.19
C SER A 172 9.49 -15.28 -4.62
N GLY A 173 10.38 -14.32 -4.78
CA GLY A 173 10.95 -13.99 -6.09
C GLY A 173 11.77 -15.15 -6.65
N PRO A 174 12.22 -15.09 -7.90
CA PRO A 174 13.15 -16.06 -8.44
C PRO A 174 14.36 -16.13 -7.50
N LEU A 175 14.72 -17.34 -7.08
CA LEU A 175 15.96 -17.57 -6.34
C LEU A 175 17.07 -16.84 -7.11
N ALA A 176 17.80 -15.95 -6.44
CA ALA A 176 18.95 -15.30 -7.03
C ALA A 176 19.84 -16.42 -7.58
N GLY A 177 19.78 -16.64 -8.87
CA GLY A 177 20.56 -17.66 -9.54
C GLY A 177 22.02 -17.35 -9.30
N GLY A 178 22.69 -18.21 -8.57
CA GLY A 178 24.13 -18.14 -8.44
C GLY A 178 24.71 -18.01 -9.83
N ARG A 179 25.29 -16.85 -10.12
CA ARG A 179 26.16 -16.71 -11.28
C ARG A 179 27.41 -17.53 -10.95
N SER A 180 27.49 -18.67 -11.60
CA SER A 180 28.73 -19.44 -11.72
C SER A 180 29.76 -18.67 -12.58
#